data_d2d3c4754c89ca7d9e742e60bb667149
#
_entry.id   d2d3c4754c89ca7d9e742e60bb667149
#
_cell.length_a   1.000
_cell.length_b   1.000
_cell.length_c   1.000
_cell.angle_alpha   90.00
_cell.angle_beta   90.00
_cell.angle_gamma   90.00
#
_symmetry.space_group_name_H-M   'P 1'
#
loop_
_entity.id
_entity.type
_entity.pdbx_description
1 polymer ?
#
loop_
_entity_poly.entity_id
_entity_poly.type
_entity_poly.pdbx_seq_one_letter_code
_entity_poly.pdbx_strand_id
1 'polypeptide(L)'
;MRASLQIRWKILIVLLAIGIGPLLISAWLDTRSVSALGARLAEQSGQALNEQTRRNLELVAENYARRVERERQLIELALRLQAREAGTALRAPAPATDVFWADAFDAAVPALALVTEPDKYRARANDGSVAPVPVAFDRQVFFNPQGTERLQLRDDAARLTALTSLYREIHTDHQNVIYRQFIALASGLLASYPGHGAFPPDYDARKRAWYREHDRSGDIRWAPPHIDAVSGRAFINATIALHDPDGQFVGVAGINVSLVDLLQSLTLPAALGSDGEALLTYLIEHADADA
;
A
#
# COMPACT_ATOMS: atom_id res chain seq x y z
N MET A 1 49.27 -70.19 30.07
CA MET A 1 48.23 -71.24 30.17
C MET A 1 47.22 -71.06 29.05
N ARG A 2 47.26 -71.92 27.97
CA ARG A 2 46.24 -71.92 26.93
C ARG A 2 45.13 -72.87 27.38
N ALA A 3 44.01 -72.35 27.83
CA ALA A 3 42.86 -73.14 28.16
C ALA A 3 42.32 -73.77 26.84
N SER A 4 42.52 -75.08 26.67
CA SER A 4 41.95 -75.84 25.55
C SER A 4 40.43 -75.94 25.80
N LEU A 5 39.63 -75.18 25.05
CA LEU A 5 38.19 -75.35 25.06
C LEU A 5 37.85 -76.81 24.73
N GLN A 6 37.02 -77.43 25.61
CA GLN A 6 36.56 -78.82 25.37
C GLN A 6 35.83 -78.92 24.05
N ILE A 7 35.98 -80.02 23.34
CA ILE A 7 35.41 -80.27 21.99
C ILE A 7 33.90 -79.90 21.90
N ARG A 8 33.17 -80.15 22.98
CA ARG A 8 31.73 -79.84 23.07
C ARG A 8 31.42 -78.35 22.85
N TRP A 9 32.24 -77.42 23.44
CA TRP A 9 32.10 -76.01 23.29
C TRP A 9 32.49 -75.50 21.88
N LYS A 10 33.46 -76.17 21.26
CA LYS A 10 33.82 -75.83 19.90
C LYS A 10 32.70 -76.18 18.89
N ILE A 11 32.09 -77.32 19.05
CA ILE A 11 30.95 -77.76 18.24
C ILE A 11 29.74 -76.85 18.49
N LEU A 12 29.46 -76.47 19.72
CA LEU A 12 28.35 -75.58 20.06
C LEU A 12 28.55 -74.16 19.44
N ILE A 13 29.75 -73.60 19.51
CA ILE A 13 30.09 -72.32 18.88
C ILE A 13 29.91 -72.37 17.37
N VAL A 14 30.35 -73.45 16.71
CA VAL A 14 30.21 -73.63 15.28
C VAL A 14 28.74 -73.74 14.89
N LEU A 15 27.95 -74.54 15.59
CA LEU A 15 26.50 -74.68 15.36
C LEU A 15 25.77 -73.32 15.60
N LEU A 16 26.13 -72.59 16.64
CA LEU A 16 25.57 -71.29 16.93
C LEU A 16 25.95 -70.27 15.84
N ALA A 17 27.19 -70.27 15.38
CA ALA A 17 27.66 -69.40 14.32
C ALA A 17 26.97 -69.68 12.99
N ILE A 18 26.73 -70.94 12.65
CA ILE A 18 26.02 -71.33 11.40
C ILE A 18 24.53 -71.05 11.51
N GLY A 19 23.90 -71.27 12.68
CA GLY A 19 22.47 -71.06 12.86
C GLY A 19 22.07 -69.58 13.07
N ILE A 20 22.81 -68.87 13.89
CA ILE A 20 22.48 -67.49 14.26
C ILE A 20 23.24 -66.47 13.44
N GLY A 21 24.43 -66.79 12.97
CA GLY A 21 25.27 -65.88 12.15
C GLY A 21 24.55 -65.27 10.94
N PRO A 22 23.96 -66.08 10.08
CA PRO A 22 23.22 -65.58 8.92
C PRO A 22 22.02 -64.68 9.30
N LEU A 23 21.32 -65.02 10.41
CA LEU A 23 20.19 -64.20 10.89
C LEU A 23 20.65 -62.83 11.40
N LEU A 24 21.75 -62.77 12.13
CA LEU A 24 22.31 -61.52 12.63
C LEU A 24 22.84 -60.64 11.45
N ILE A 25 23.46 -61.27 10.45
CA ILE A 25 23.92 -60.58 9.26
C ILE A 25 22.72 -60.03 8.44
N SER A 26 21.68 -60.85 8.24
CA SER A 26 20.46 -60.40 7.58
C SER A 26 19.80 -59.24 8.32
N ALA A 27 19.59 -59.37 9.63
CA ALA A 27 19.01 -58.34 10.45
C ALA A 27 19.83 -57.03 10.43
N TRP A 28 21.17 -57.14 10.42
CA TRP A 28 22.05 -55.98 10.30
C TRP A 28 21.98 -55.32 8.92
N LEU A 29 21.93 -56.08 7.86
CA LEU A 29 21.74 -55.58 6.47
C LEU A 29 20.38 -54.95 6.28
N ASP A 30 19.32 -55.60 6.79
CA ASP A 30 17.96 -55.02 6.70
C ASP A 30 17.84 -53.69 7.45
N THR A 31 18.40 -53.61 8.66
CA THR A 31 18.39 -52.38 9.45
C THR A 31 19.16 -51.24 8.74
N ARG A 32 20.30 -51.56 8.13
CA ARG A 32 21.06 -50.59 7.34
C ARG A 32 20.33 -50.16 6.05
N SER A 33 19.71 -51.07 5.36
CA SER A 33 18.96 -50.80 4.14
C SER A 33 17.73 -49.95 4.40
N VAL A 34 16.99 -50.24 5.49
CA VAL A 34 15.82 -49.46 5.89
C VAL A 34 16.21 -48.07 6.34
N SER A 35 17.28 -47.92 7.13
CA SER A 35 17.75 -46.61 7.56
C SER A 35 18.28 -45.74 6.41
N ALA A 36 19.01 -46.36 5.45
CA ALA A 36 19.49 -45.67 4.27
C ALA A 36 18.33 -45.25 3.34
N LEU A 37 17.33 -46.10 3.17
CA LEU A 37 16.12 -45.80 2.40
C LEU A 37 15.32 -44.67 3.10
N GLY A 38 15.14 -44.73 4.42
CA GLY A 38 14.49 -43.67 5.20
C GLY A 38 15.17 -42.33 5.08
N ALA A 39 16.50 -42.26 5.16
CA ALA A 39 17.27 -41.05 4.98
C ALA A 39 17.11 -40.47 3.57
N ARG A 40 17.17 -41.32 2.52
CA ARG A 40 16.95 -40.87 1.13
C ARG A 40 15.53 -40.36 0.90
N LEU A 41 14.53 -41.04 1.41
CA LEU A 41 13.13 -40.59 1.32
C LEU A 41 12.90 -39.27 2.07
N ALA A 42 13.47 -39.10 3.26
CA ALA A 42 13.41 -37.88 3.99
C ALA A 42 14.06 -36.69 3.25
N GLU A 43 15.23 -36.94 2.65
CA GLU A 43 15.95 -35.95 1.86
C GLU A 43 15.16 -35.57 0.58
N GLN A 44 14.68 -36.58 -0.18
CA GLN A 44 13.87 -36.35 -1.37
C GLN A 44 12.55 -35.63 -1.04
N SER A 45 11.90 -36.05 0.04
CA SER A 45 10.66 -35.37 0.49
C SER A 45 10.91 -33.94 0.92
N GLY A 46 12.04 -33.69 1.63
CA GLY A 46 12.45 -32.33 2.02
C GLY A 46 12.75 -31.44 0.81
N GLN A 47 13.47 -31.96 -0.18
CA GLN A 47 13.75 -31.24 -1.42
C GLN A 47 12.48 -30.95 -2.21
N ALA A 48 11.59 -31.95 -2.37
CA ALA A 48 10.32 -31.77 -3.06
C ALA A 48 9.41 -30.74 -2.37
N LEU A 49 9.35 -30.78 -1.03
CA LEU A 49 8.59 -29.80 -0.24
C LEU A 49 9.15 -28.38 -0.39
N ASN A 50 10.47 -28.23 -0.29
CA ASN A 50 11.13 -26.93 -0.48
C ASN A 50 10.87 -26.37 -1.89
N GLU A 51 10.96 -27.21 -2.91
CA GLU A 51 10.71 -26.78 -4.28
C GLU A 51 9.23 -26.44 -4.52
N GLN A 52 8.32 -27.19 -3.93
CA GLN A 52 6.89 -26.87 -3.95
C GLN A 52 6.59 -25.56 -3.23
N THR A 53 7.17 -25.36 -2.05
CA THR A 53 7.03 -24.12 -1.28
C THR A 53 7.56 -22.91 -2.06
N ARG A 54 8.75 -23.06 -2.65
CA ARG A 54 9.35 -22.00 -3.49
C ARG A 54 8.46 -21.65 -4.67
N ARG A 55 7.97 -22.65 -5.41
CA ARG A 55 7.04 -22.42 -6.54
C ARG A 55 5.75 -21.75 -6.10
N ASN A 56 5.20 -22.14 -4.96
CA ASN A 56 4.01 -21.49 -4.42
C ASN A 56 4.29 -20.02 -4.07
N LEU A 57 5.43 -19.71 -3.46
CA LEU A 57 5.83 -18.34 -3.15
C LEU A 57 6.04 -17.50 -4.41
N GLU A 58 6.67 -18.06 -5.44
CA GLU A 58 6.85 -17.40 -6.74
C GLU A 58 5.48 -17.06 -7.38
N LEU A 59 4.54 -18.01 -7.41
CA LEU A 59 3.18 -17.79 -7.92
C LEU A 59 2.42 -16.72 -7.12
N VAL A 60 2.59 -16.74 -5.81
CA VAL A 60 2.00 -15.73 -4.93
C VAL A 60 2.58 -14.36 -5.25
N ALA A 61 3.90 -14.23 -5.28
CA ALA A 61 4.59 -12.97 -5.60
C ALA A 61 4.17 -12.42 -6.98
N GLU A 62 4.09 -13.28 -8.00
CA GLU A 62 3.60 -12.87 -9.31
C GLU A 62 2.13 -12.40 -9.30
N ASN A 63 1.27 -13.07 -8.53
CA ASN A 63 -0.13 -12.66 -8.41
C ASN A 63 -0.25 -11.29 -7.74
N TYR A 64 0.57 -11.02 -6.71
CA TYR A 64 0.64 -9.70 -6.06
C TYR A 64 1.18 -8.63 -7.00
N ALA A 65 2.27 -8.91 -7.69
CA ALA A 65 2.83 -7.97 -8.66
C ALA A 65 1.79 -7.59 -9.74
N ARG A 66 1.04 -8.58 -10.26
CA ARG A 66 -0.05 -8.32 -11.21
C ARG A 66 -1.20 -7.52 -10.61
N ARG A 67 -1.50 -7.69 -9.33
CA ARG A 67 -2.53 -6.92 -8.63
C ARG A 67 -2.09 -5.47 -8.45
N VAL A 68 -0.90 -5.25 -7.91
CA VAL A 68 -0.33 -3.91 -7.73
C VAL A 68 -0.25 -3.17 -9.07
N GLU A 69 0.18 -3.85 -10.13
CA GLU A 69 0.26 -3.26 -11.47
C GLU A 69 -1.13 -2.85 -12.00
N ARG A 70 -2.17 -3.64 -11.76
CA ARG A 70 -3.55 -3.27 -12.12
C ARG A 70 -4.04 -2.06 -11.36
N GLU A 71 -3.80 -2.01 -10.03
CA GLU A 71 -4.16 -0.86 -9.21
C GLU A 71 -3.42 0.40 -9.68
N ARG A 72 -2.13 0.28 -10.02
CA ARG A 72 -1.35 1.37 -10.60
C ARG A 72 -1.98 1.90 -11.89
N GLN A 73 -2.36 1.01 -12.80
CA GLN A 73 -2.99 1.40 -14.08
C GLN A 73 -4.34 2.08 -13.88
N LEU A 74 -5.15 1.60 -12.92
CA LEU A 74 -6.43 2.21 -12.58
C LEU A 74 -6.25 3.61 -11.99
N ILE A 75 -5.28 3.79 -11.08
CA ILE A 75 -4.95 5.10 -10.51
C ILE A 75 -4.47 6.06 -11.60
N GLU A 76 -3.62 5.60 -12.52
CA GLU A 76 -3.15 6.41 -13.63
C GLU A 76 -4.28 6.82 -14.58
N LEU A 77 -5.21 5.91 -14.86
CA LEU A 77 -6.39 6.21 -15.67
C LEU A 77 -7.28 7.25 -14.98
N ALA A 78 -7.57 7.06 -13.69
CA ALA A 78 -8.34 7.99 -12.88
C ALA A 78 -7.69 9.37 -12.85
N LEU A 79 -6.36 9.43 -12.69
CA LEU A 79 -5.61 10.67 -12.66
C LEU A 79 -5.62 11.40 -14.04
N ARG A 80 -5.49 10.67 -15.15
CA ARG A 80 -5.63 11.25 -16.49
C ARG A 80 -7.03 11.81 -16.73
N LEU A 81 -8.05 11.11 -16.29
CA LEU A 81 -9.44 11.57 -16.37
C LEU A 81 -9.64 12.83 -15.52
N GLN A 82 -9.16 12.81 -14.28
CA GLN A 82 -9.19 13.99 -13.39
C GLN A 82 -8.49 15.19 -14.02
N ALA A 83 -7.31 15.02 -14.58
CA ALA A 83 -6.55 16.09 -15.21
C ALA A 83 -7.27 16.67 -16.43
N ARG A 84 -7.86 15.81 -17.27
CA ARG A 84 -8.65 16.22 -18.43
C ARG A 84 -9.88 17.03 -18.04
N GLU A 85 -10.65 16.53 -17.08
CA GLU A 85 -11.85 17.22 -16.60
C GLU A 85 -11.51 18.53 -15.89
N ALA A 86 -10.40 18.57 -15.13
CA ALA A 86 -9.89 19.80 -14.52
C ALA A 86 -9.53 20.85 -15.60
N GLY A 87 -8.80 20.43 -16.63
CA GLY A 87 -8.48 21.32 -17.74
C GLY A 87 -9.73 21.83 -18.49
N THR A 88 -10.78 21.03 -18.57
CA THR A 88 -12.07 21.45 -19.15
C THR A 88 -12.81 22.43 -18.24
N ALA A 89 -12.88 22.12 -16.95
CA ALA A 89 -13.54 22.96 -15.97
C ALA A 89 -12.88 24.34 -15.84
N LEU A 90 -11.56 24.40 -15.81
CA LEU A 90 -10.80 25.65 -15.68
C LEU A 90 -11.00 26.61 -16.87
N ARG A 91 -11.39 26.09 -18.03
CA ARG A 91 -11.72 26.90 -19.22
C ARG A 91 -13.17 27.37 -19.28
N ALA A 92 -14.05 26.73 -18.51
CA ALA A 92 -15.46 27.08 -18.49
C ALA A 92 -15.70 28.40 -17.75
N PRO A 93 -16.81 29.11 -18.01
CA PRO A 93 -17.24 30.20 -17.16
C PRO A 93 -17.41 29.72 -15.72
N ALA A 94 -17.03 30.56 -14.75
CA ALA A 94 -17.20 30.22 -13.33
C ALA A 94 -18.69 30.10 -13.01
N PRO A 95 -19.16 28.95 -12.48
CA PRO A 95 -20.56 28.77 -12.12
C PRO A 95 -20.90 29.56 -10.85
N ALA A 96 -22.15 29.99 -10.73
CA ALA A 96 -22.68 30.54 -9.49
C ALA A 96 -22.96 29.40 -8.50
N THR A 97 -21.95 28.98 -7.76
CA THR A 97 -22.03 27.88 -6.80
C THR A 97 -21.36 28.23 -5.48
N ASP A 98 -21.73 27.52 -4.42
CA ASP A 98 -21.08 27.64 -3.15
C ASP A 98 -19.70 26.98 -3.16
N VAL A 99 -18.71 27.72 -2.69
CA VAL A 99 -17.34 27.27 -2.49
C VAL A 99 -17.06 27.13 -1.00
N PHE A 100 -16.74 25.93 -0.56
CA PHE A 100 -16.46 25.65 0.85
C PHE A 100 -14.95 25.64 1.10
N TRP A 101 -14.50 26.62 1.87
CA TRP A 101 -13.11 26.76 2.28
C TRP A 101 -12.82 25.94 3.54
N ALA A 102 -11.55 25.67 3.82
CA ALA A 102 -11.12 24.83 4.93
C ALA A 102 -11.69 25.24 6.29
N ASP A 103 -11.80 26.54 6.56
CA ASP A 103 -12.37 27.08 7.81
C ASP A 103 -13.86 26.72 8.00
N ALA A 104 -14.62 26.50 6.92
CA ALA A 104 -15.98 26.01 7.03
C ALA A 104 -16.03 24.57 7.55
N PHE A 105 -15.03 23.75 7.19
CA PHE A 105 -14.90 22.39 7.70
C PHE A 105 -14.41 22.39 9.16
N ASP A 106 -13.46 23.25 9.50
CA ASP A 106 -12.98 23.41 10.87
C ASP A 106 -14.09 23.90 11.81
N ALA A 107 -14.97 24.77 11.31
CA ALA A 107 -16.15 25.25 12.03
C ALA A 107 -17.32 24.25 12.02
N ALA A 108 -17.22 23.14 11.30
CA ALA A 108 -18.27 22.13 11.11
C ALA A 108 -19.63 22.75 10.77
N VAL A 109 -19.65 23.68 9.80
CA VAL A 109 -20.91 24.39 9.44
C VAL A 109 -22.01 23.41 9.06
N PRO A 110 -23.28 23.66 9.45
CA PRO A 110 -24.38 22.70 9.27
C PRO A 110 -24.66 22.30 7.79
N ALA A 111 -24.23 23.13 6.83
CA ALA A 111 -24.36 22.84 5.41
C ALA A 111 -23.44 21.70 4.92
N LEU A 112 -22.48 21.25 5.75
CA LEU A 112 -21.56 20.16 5.45
C LEU A 112 -22.11 18.85 6.00
N ALA A 113 -22.29 17.85 5.14
CA ALA A 113 -22.63 16.49 5.54
C ALA A 113 -21.36 15.75 6.01
N LEU A 114 -20.85 16.10 7.19
CA LEU A 114 -19.62 15.57 7.73
C LEU A 114 -19.80 14.17 8.29
N VAL A 115 -18.90 13.26 7.89
CA VAL A 115 -18.81 11.87 8.35
C VAL A 115 -17.46 11.67 9.01
N THR A 116 -17.43 10.95 10.13
CA THR A 116 -16.19 10.61 10.82
C THR A 116 -15.85 9.14 10.59
N GLU A 117 -14.73 8.90 9.93
CA GLU A 117 -14.11 7.57 9.77
C GLU A 117 -12.77 7.56 10.52
N PRO A 118 -12.76 7.20 11.82
CA PRO A 118 -11.62 7.45 12.71
C PRO A 118 -10.37 6.64 12.35
N ASP A 119 -10.54 5.51 11.67
CA ASP A 119 -9.43 4.67 11.26
C ASP A 119 -8.77 5.14 9.97
N LYS A 120 -9.50 5.90 9.15
CA LYS A 120 -9.04 6.34 7.84
C LYS A 120 -8.62 7.81 7.84
N TYR A 121 -9.51 8.73 8.22
CA TYR A 121 -9.24 10.16 8.13
C TYR A 121 -8.84 10.74 9.47
N ARG A 122 -7.56 11.09 9.57
CA ARG A 122 -6.95 11.64 10.79
C ARG A 122 -6.13 12.88 10.45
N ALA A 123 -5.95 13.75 11.44
CA ALA A 123 -4.96 14.83 11.38
C ALA A 123 -4.03 14.75 12.58
N ARG A 124 -2.78 15.14 12.35
CA ARG A 124 -1.77 15.31 13.39
C ARG A 124 -1.80 16.76 13.85
N ALA A 125 -2.03 16.98 15.14
CA ALA A 125 -1.91 18.30 15.75
C ALA A 125 -0.44 18.68 15.99
N ASN A 126 -0.20 19.97 16.26
CA ASN A 126 1.16 20.48 16.51
C ASN A 126 1.85 19.86 17.74
N ASP A 127 1.09 19.34 18.69
CA ASP A 127 1.60 18.61 19.87
C ASP A 127 1.92 17.13 19.58
N GLY A 128 1.76 16.69 18.32
CA GLY A 128 1.99 15.32 17.88
C GLY A 128 0.80 14.37 18.10
N SER A 129 -0.28 14.83 18.75
CA SER A 129 -1.50 14.03 18.90
C SER A 129 -2.17 13.81 17.56
N VAL A 130 -2.85 12.66 17.41
CA VAL A 130 -3.58 12.31 16.20
C VAL A 130 -5.05 12.18 16.53
N ALA A 131 -5.89 12.94 15.85
CA ALA A 131 -7.35 12.94 16.05
C ALA A 131 -8.09 12.65 14.74
N PRO A 132 -9.27 12.00 14.79
CA PRO A 132 -10.13 11.87 13.63
C PRO A 132 -10.51 13.23 13.06
N VAL A 133 -10.53 13.33 11.73
CA VAL A 133 -10.99 14.52 11.01
C VAL A 133 -12.28 14.15 10.28
N PRO A 134 -13.37 14.88 10.54
CA PRO A 134 -14.60 14.70 9.77
C PRO A 134 -14.40 15.10 8.32
N VAL A 135 -14.97 14.33 7.41
CA VAL A 135 -14.87 14.54 5.96
C VAL A 135 -16.26 14.65 5.32
N ALA A 136 -16.35 15.34 4.21
CA ALA A 136 -17.57 15.39 3.40
C ALA A 136 -17.34 14.71 2.06
N PHE A 137 -18.11 13.65 1.78
CA PHE A 137 -18.05 12.94 0.51
C PHE A 137 -18.96 13.54 -0.57
N ASP A 138 -19.77 14.53 -0.24
CA ASP A 138 -20.63 15.24 -1.18
C ASP A 138 -19.97 16.46 -1.82
N ARG A 139 -18.79 16.87 -1.34
CA ARG A 139 -18.09 18.06 -1.82
C ARG A 139 -16.58 18.04 -1.59
N GLN A 140 -15.90 18.95 -2.28
CA GLN A 140 -14.49 19.26 -2.09
C GLN A 140 -14.30 20.33 -1.03
N VAL A 141 -13.09 20.38 -0.46
CA VAL A 141 -12.58 21.53 0.28
C VAL A 141 -11.66 22.35 -0.63
N PHE A 142 -11.71 23.66 -0.47
CA PHE A 142 -10.78 24.60 -1.07
C PHE A 142 -9.92 25.26 0.00
N PHE A 143 -8.63 25.39 -0.29
CA PHE A 143 -7.67 25.99 0.64
C PHE A 143 -6.82 27.03 -0.11
N ASN A 144 -6.57 28.16 0.57
CA ASN A 144 -5.67 29.21 0.12
C ASN A 144 -4.50 29.35 1.10
N PRO A 145 -3.24 29.41 0.62
CA PRO A 145 -2.10 29.64 1.50
C PRO A 145 -2.11 31.07 2.05
N GLN A 146 -1.38 31.29 3.14
CA GLN A 146 -1.21 32.63 3.71
C GLN A 146 -0.70 33.62 2.65
N GLY A 147 -1.25 34.84 2.68
CA GLY A 147 -0.90 35.90 1.74
C GLY A 147 -1.59 35.83 0.37
N THR A 148 -2.48 34.84 0.17
CA THR A 148 -3.30 34.77 -1.05
C THR A 148 -4.76 35.03 -0.69
N GLU A 149 -5.39 36.00 -1.35
CA GLU A 149 -6.77 36.38 -1.10
C GLU A 149 -7.75 35.41 -1.78
N ARG A 150 -8.77 34.95 -1.05
CA ARG A 150 -9.80 34.04 -1.59
C ARG A 150 -10.56 34.61 -2.79
N LEU A 151 -10.74 35.92 -2.83
CA LEU A 151 -11.45 36.57 -3.95
C LEU A 151 -10.75 36.31 -5.28
N GLN A 152 -9.42 36.28 -5.30
CA GLN A 152 -8.64 36.01 -6.50
C GLN A 152 -8.73 34.55 -6.97
N LEU A 153 -9.03 33.62 -6.03
CA LEU A 153 -9.09 32.19 -6.28
C LEU A 153 -10.52 31.67 -6.47
N ARG A 154 -11.52 32.50 -6.18
CA ARG A 154 -12.93 32.08 -6.10
C ARG A 154 -13.46 31.50 -7.41
N ASP A 155 -13.11 32.09 -8.55
CA ASP A 155 -13.59 31.65 -9.84
C ASP A 155 -13.02 30.27 -10.20
N ASP A 156 -11.74 30.05 -9.95
CA ASP A 156 -11.11 28.74 -10.18
C ASP A 156 -11.65 27.70 -9.20
N ALA A 157 -11.86 28.05 -7.93
CA ALA A 157 -12.49 27.17 -6.97
C ALA A 157 -13.93 26.80 -7.40
N ALA A 158 -14.73 27.77 -7.85
CA ALA A 158 -16.07 27.52 -8.38
C ALA A 158 -16.05 26.60 -9.61
N ARG A 159 -15.13 26.80 -10.53
CA ARG A 159 -14.94 25.91 -11.72
C ARG A 159 -14.61 24.49 -11.29
N LEU A 160 -13.69 24.32 -10.35
CA LEU A 160 -13.24 23.00 -9.89
C LEU A 160 -14.32 22.24 -9.11
N THR A 161 -15.39 22.88 -8.61
CA THR A 161 -16.52 22.16 -7.99
C THR A 161 -17.16 21.16 -8.95
N ALA A 162 -17.07 21.36 -10.26
CA ALA A 162 -17.58 20.46 -11.28
C ALA A 162 -16.98 19.04 -11.19
N LEU A 163 -15.78 18.90 -10.62
CA LEU A 163 -15.12 17.59 -10.47
C LEU A 163 -15.65 16.77 -9.32
N THR A 164 -16.50 17.32 -8.44
CA THR A 164 -16.98 16.61 -7.24
C THR A 164 -17.67 15.29 -7.57
N SER A 165 -18.49 15.25 -8.63
CA SER A 165 -19.18 14.01 -9.05
C SER A 165 -18.18 12.94 -9.51
N LEU A 166 -17.20 13.32 -10.33
CA LEU A 166 -16.14 12.44 -10.78
C LEU A 166 -15.30 11.91 -9.61
N TYR A 167 -14.92 12.78 -8.69
CA TYR A 167 -14.15 12.38 -7.50
C TYR A 167 -14.89 11.38 -6.64
N ARG A 168 -16.20 11.60 -6.44
CA ARG A 168 -17.06 10.70 -5.68
C ARG A 168 -17.16 9.33 -6.35
N GLU A 169 -17.32 9.28 -7.67
CA GLU A 169 -17.40 8.04 -8.43
C GLU A 169 -16.09 7.27 -8.30
N ILE A 170 -14.95 7.89 -8.61
CA ILE A 170 -13.63 7.29 -8.46
C ILE A 170 -13.38 6.81 -7.03
N HIS A 171 -13.74 7.62 -6.03
CA HIS A 171 -13.56 7.26 -4.64
C HIS A 171 -14.41 6.07 -4.21
N THR A 172 -15.67 6.01 -4.64
CA THR A 172 -16.57 4.91 -4.31
C THR A 172 -16.05 3.57 -4.83
N ASP A 173 -15.50 3.58 -6.04
CA ASP A 173 -15.00 2.37 -6.69
C ASP A 173 -13.63 1.92 -6.15
N HIS A 174 -12.83 2.86 -5.63
CA HIS A 174 -11.42 2.63 -5.23
C HIS A 174 -11.08 3.12 -3.81
N GLN A 175 -12.06 3.19 -2.92
CA GLN A 175 -11.89 3.71 -1.56
C GLN A 175 -10.84 2.99 -0.71
N ASN A 176 -10.52 1.74 -1.04
CA ASN A 176 -9.50 0.95 -0.34
C ASN A 176 -8.07 1.29 -0.72
N VAL A 177 -7.87 2.08 -1.77
CA VAL A 177 -6.54 2.44 -2.29
C VAL A 177 -6.39 3.97 -2.36
N ILE A 178 -7.41 4.65 -2.88
CA ILE A 178 -7.41 6.10 -3.03
C ILE A 178 -7.83 6.76 -1.71
N TYR A 179 -6.90 7.47 -1.11
CA TYR A 179 -7.15 8.22 0.12
C TYR A 179 -7.73 9.61 -0.15
N ARG A 180 -7.07 10.37 -1.04
CA ARG A 180 -7.51 11.71 -1.46
C ARG A 180 -7.21 11.95 -2.93
N GLN A 181 -8.02 12.80 -3.53
CA GLN A 181 -7.82 13.36 -4.86
C GLN A 181 -7.67 14.87 -4.71
N PHE A 182 -6.73 15.48 -5.43
CA PHE A 182 -6.47 16.91 -5.25
C PHE A 182 -6.01 17.58 -6.55
N ILE A 183 -6.17 18.90 -6.59
CA ILE A 183 -5.60 19.80 -7.59
C ILE A 183 -4.95 20.95 -6.86
N ALA A 184 -3.69 21.22 -7.18
CA ALA A 184 -2.97 22.38 -6.69
C ALA A 184 -2.62 23.28 -7.88
N LEU A 185 -3.16 24.50 -7.92
CA LEU A 185 -2.89 25.45 -8.99
C LEU A 185 -1.67 26.32 -8.69
N ALA A 186 -1.05 26.85 -9.73
CA ALA A 186 0.07 27.80 -9.65
C ALA A 186 -0.34 29.10 -8.91
N SER A 187 -1.64 29.45 -8.96
CA SER A 187 -2.21 30.56 -8.18
C SER A 187 -2.15 30.33 -6.66
N GLY A 188 -1.91 29.09 -6.19
CA GLY A 188 -1.91 28.69 -4.80
C GLY A 188 -3.20 28.03 -4.33
N LEU A 189 -4.25 27.99 -5.14
CA LEU A 189 -5.46 27.27 -4.83
C LEU A 189 -5.18 25.78 -4.69
N LEU A 190 -5.62 25.18 -3.59
CA LEU A 190 -5.70 23.74 -3.43
C LEU A 190 -7.17 23.33 -3.36
N ALA A 191 -7.58 22.39 -4.20
CA ALA A 191 -8.85 21.66 -4.10
C ALA A 191 -8.55 20.23 -3.65
N SER A 192 -9.27 19.71 -2.67
CA SER A 192 -9.08 18.33 -2.18
C SER A 192 -10.42 17.64 -1.96
N TYR A 193 -10.46 16.35 -2.25
CA TYR A 193 -11.62 15.47 -2.04
C TYR A 193 -11.18 14.16 -1.35
N PRO A 194 -11.94 13.64 -0.38
CA PRO A 194 -13.12 14.25 0.23
C PRO A 194 -12.80 15.58 0.91
N GLY A 195 -13.82 16.45 1.06
CA GLY A 195 -13.66 17.72 1.72
C GLY A 195 -13.34 17.54 3.20
N HIS A 196 -12.38 18.30 3.74
CA HIS A 196 -11.92 18.19 5.13
C HIS A 196 -11.30 19.49 5.61
N GLY A 197 -11.20 19.67 6.94
CA GLY A 197 -10.45 20.73 7.60
C GLY A 197 -9.03 20.32 8.00
N ALA A 198 -8.55 20.94 9.07
CA ALA A 198 -7.28 20.65 9.74
C ALA A 198 -6.03 20.85 8.88
N PHE A 199 -6.04 21.79 7.94
CA PHE A 199 -4.82 22.17 7.22
C PHE A 199 -3.89 22.95 8.15
N PRO A 200 -2.56 22.63 8.14
CA PRO A 200 -1.59 23.45 8.86
C PRO A 200 -1.66 24.93 8.43
N PRO A 201 -1.53 25.88 9.34
CA PRO A 201 -1.68 27.32 9.01
C PRO A 201 -0.69 27.83 7.95
N ASP A 202 0.50 27.25 7.88
CA ASP A 202 1.57 27.58 6.95
C ASP A 202 1.61 26.69 5.69
N TYR A 203 0.56 25.86 5.52
CA TYR A 203 0.50 24.95 4.38
C TYR A 203 0.46 25.70 3.04
N ASP A 204 1.32 25.29 2.14
CA ASP A 204 1.32 25.72 0.74
C ASP A 204 1.69 24.54 -0.15
N ALA A 205 0.76 24.09 -0.95
CA ALA A 205 0.95 22.96 -1.86
C ALA A 205 2.15 23.15 -2.81
N ARG A 206 2.41 24.39 -3.21
CA ARG A 206 3.51 24.74 -4.13
C ARG A 206 4.90 24.53 -3.53
N LYS A 207 5.00 24.48 -2.19
CA LYS A 207 6.25 24.23 -1.45
C LYS A 207 6.51 22.73 -1.25
N ARG A 208 5.54 21.88 -1.52
CA ARG A 208 5.67 20.42 -1.32
C ARG A 208 6.52 19.81 -2.44
N ALA A 209 7.28 18.75 -2.10
CA ALA A 209 8.19 18.08 -3.03
C ALA A 209 7.49 17.62 -4.31
N TRP A 210 6.33 16.96 -4.17
CA TRP A 210 5.54 16.46 -5.29
C TRP A 210 5.07 17.54 -6.29
N TYR A 211 4.95 18.81 -5.86
CA TYR A 211 4.63 19.94 -6.72
C TYR A 211 5.89 20.60 -7.29
N ARG A 212 6.84 20.93 -6.39
CA ARG A 212 8.04 21.69 -6.74
C ARG A 212 8.99 20.92 -7.65
N GLU A 213 9.11 19.62 -7.42
CA GLU A 213 9.98 18.72 -8.19
C GLU A 213 9.30 18.12 -9.41
N HIS A 214 8.05 18.49 -9.69
CA HIS A 214 7.36 18.06 -10.90
C HIS A 214 8.05 18.67 -12.11
N ASP A 215 8.42 17.83 -13.08
CA ASP A 215 9.12 18.23 -14.31
C ASP A 215 8.23 18.97 -15.32
N ARG A 216 6.95 19.16 -14.96
CA ARG A 216 5.91 19.81 -15.76
C ARG A 216 5.65 19.11 -17.10
N SER A 217 6.10 17.88 -17.27
CA SER A 217 5.70 17.04 -18.40
C SER A 217 4.23 16.63 -18.27
N GLY A 218 3.64 16.19 -19.37
CA GLY A 218 2.30 15.61 -19.37
C GLY A 218 2.28 14.14 -18.87
N ASP A 219 3.39 13.62 -18.39
CA ASP A 219 3.51 12.26 -17.91
C ASP A 219 3.13 12.15 -16.43
N ILE A 220 2.62 10.98 -16.07
CA ILE A 220 2.31 10.69 -14.67
C ILE A 220 3.60 10.41 -13.93
N ARG A 221 3.76 11.08 -12.79
CA ARG A 221 4.88 10.93 -11.90
C ARG A 221 4.44 10.30 -10.58
N TRP A 222 5.11 9.24 -10.20
CA TRP A 222 4.98 8.63 -8.89
C TRP A 222 6.07 9.16 -7.97
N ALA A 223 5.67 9.83 -6.91
CA ALA A 223 6.61 10.31 -5.90
C ALA A 223 7.02 9.15 -4.97
N PRO A 224 8.25 9.19 -4.40
CA PRO A 224 8.59 8.26 -3.33
C PRO A 224 7.63 8.42 -2.13
N PRO A 225 7.53 7.40 -1.26
CA PRO A 225 6.75 7.49 -0.03
C PRO A 225 7.16 8.74 0.78
N HIS A 226 6.17 9.44 1.32
CA HIS A 226 6.38 10.64 2.13
C HIS A 226 5.28 10.78 3.17
N ILE A 227 5.57 11.54 4.24
CA ILE A 227 4.57 11.85 5.27
C ILE A 227 3.68 13.00 4.81
N ASP A 228 2.37 12.74 4.85
CA ASP A 228 1.37 13.78 4.59
C ASP A 228 1.34 14.82 5.71
N ALA A 229 1.33 16.10 5.32
CA ALA A 229 1.38 17.20 6.26
C ALA A 229 0.12 17.34 7.14
N VAL A 230 -1.01 16.80 6.69
CA VAL A 230 -2.29 16.86 7.40
C VAL A 230 -2.44 15.65 8.31
N SER A 231 -2.36 14.46 7.77
CA SER A 231 -2.66 13.23 8.49
C SER A 231 -1.47 12.66 9.26
N GLY A 232 -0.24 13.01 8.87
CA GLY A 232 0.97 12.39 9.39
C GLY A 232 1.17 10.93 8.97
N ARG A 233 0.43 10.44 7.97
CA ARG A 233 0.52 9.08 7.44
C ARG A 233 1.42 9.01 6.21
N ALA A 234 1.97 7.83 5.94
CA ALA A 234 2.77 7.58 4.77
C ALA A 234 1.91 7.40 3.52
N PHE A 235 2.17 8.20 2.49
CA PHE A 235 1.52 8.14 1.19
C PHE A 235 2.51 8.05 0.05
N ILE A 236 2.01 7.49 -1.05
CA ILE A 236 2.61 7.59 -2.37
C ILE A 236 1.69 8.46 -3.22
N ASN A 237 2.23 9.48 -3.87
CA ASN A 237 1.45 10.34 -4.74
C ASN A 237 1.69 10.00 -6.21
N ALA A 238 0.60 9.77 -6.93
CA ALA A 238 0.59 9.86 -8.39
C ALA A 238 0.17 11.28 -8.79
N THR A 239 0.96 11.95 -9.61
CA THR A 239 0.72 13.35 -10.01
C THR A 239 0.90 13.53 -11.50
N ILE A 240 0.18 14.52 -12.07
CA ILE A 240 0.30 14.93 -13.46
C ILE A 240 0.20 16.45 -13.58
N ALA A 241 1.00 17.06 -14.44
CA ALA A 241 0.92 18.49 -14.71
C ALA A 241 -0.36 18.85 -15.47
N LEU A 242 -0.95 19.97 -15.09
CA LEU A 242 -2.05 20.61 -15.79
C LEU A 242 -1.52 21.74 -16.66
N HIS A 243 -1.98 21.80 -17.90
CA HIS A 243 -1.63 22.85 -18.84
C HIS A 243 -2.89 23.49 -19.40
N ASP A 244 -2.79 24.78 -19.70
CA ASP A 244 -3.80 25.49 -20.48
C ASP A 244 -3.71 25.14 -21.98
N PRO A 245 -4.62 25.67 -22.84
CA PRO A 245 -4.59 25.41 -24.28
C PRO A 245 -3.32 25.90 -24.97
N ASP A 246 -2.64 26.89 -24.40
CA ASP A 246 -1.40 27.45 -24.91
C ASP A 246 -0.17 26.67 -24.44
N GLY A 247 -0.38 25.56 -23.70
CA GLY A 247 0.67 24.70 -23.15
C GLY A 247 1.37 25.28 -21.92
N GLN A 248 0.82 26.35 -21.31
CA GLN A 248 1.40 26.91 -20.10
C GLN A 248 0.99 26.06 -18.88
N PHE A 249 1.94 25.85 -17.98
CA PHE A 249 1.71 25.13 -16.75
C PHE A 249 0.78 25.92 -15.82
N VAL A 250 -0.35 25.33 -15.45
CA VAL A 250 -1.35 25.93 -14.56
C VAL A 250 -1.44 25.27 -13.19
N GLY A 251 -0.87 24.08 -13.03
CA GLY A 251 -0.90 23.37 -11.76
C GLY A 251 -0.59 21.90 -11.86
N VAL A 252 -0.89 21.17 -10.80
CA VAL A 252 -0.70 19.73 -10.69
C VAL A 252 -1.99 19.09 -10.17
N ALA A 253 -2.46 18.05 -10.83
CA ALA A 253 -3.47 17.15 -10.32
C ALA A 253 -2.80 15.93 -9.65
N GLY A 254 -3.39 15.39 -8.60
CA GLY A 254 -2.80 14.26 -7.90
C GLY A 254 -3.82 13.38 -7.19
N ILE A 255 -3.36 12.16 -6.92
CA ILE A 255 -4.05 11.15 -6.12
C ILE A 255 -3.09 10.67 -5.03
N ASN A 256 -3.54 10.72 -3.78
CA ASN A 256 -2.83 10.13 -2.65
C ASN A 256 -3.24 8.66 -2.51
N VAL A 257 -2.27 7.78 -2.54
CA VAL A 257 -2.42 6.34 -2.29
C VAL A 257 -1.89 6.04 -0.90
N SER A 258 -2.74 5.54 -0.02
CA SER A 258 -2.33 5.12 1.32
C SER A 258 -1.51 3.83 1.22
N LEU A 259 -0.27 3.89 1.68
CA LEU A 259 0.61 2.71 1.69
C LEU A 259 0.07 1.63 2.65
N VAL A 260 -0.46 2.04 3.80
CA VAL A 260 -1.07 1.15 4.80
C VAL A 260 -2.29 0.44 4.21
N ASP A 261 -3.22 1.20 3.60
CA ASP A 261 -4.44 0.63 3.03
C ASP A 261 -4.12 -0.29 1.84
N LEU A 262 -3.11 0.06 1.03
CA LEU A 262 -2.61 -0.78 -0.04
C LEU A 262 -2.06 -2.10 0.50
N LEU A 263 -1.21 -2.07 1.53
CA LEU A 263 -0.65 -3.27 2.15
C LEU A 263 -1.73 -4.13 2.82
N GLN A 264 -2.69 -3.52 3.52
CA GLN A 264 -3.82 -4.24 4.12
C GLN A 264 -4.74 -4.88 3.08
N SER A 265 -4.87 -4.30 1.90
CA SER A 265 -5.62 -4.91 0.79
C SER A 265 -4.95 -6.16 0.22
N LEU A 266 -3.67 -6.36 0.51
CA LEU A 266 -2.90 -7.54 0.14
C LEU A 266 -3.20 -8.66 1.14
N THR A 267 -4.22 -9.47 0.88
CA THR A 267 -4.50 -10.68 1.67
C THR A 267 -3.36 -11.67 1.47
N LEU A 268 -2.53 -11.88 2.49
CA LEU A 268 -1.45 -12.86 2.42
C LEU A 268 -2.04 -14.27 2.38
N PRO A 269 -1.51 -15.17 1.53
CA PRO A 269 -1.95 -16.55 1.51
C PRO A 269 -1.71 -17.23 2.86
N ALA A 270 -2.65 -18.06 3.27
CA ALA A 270 -2.51 -18.90 4.47
C ALA A 270 -1.24 -19.78 4.45
N ALA A 271 -0.64 -20.00 3.27
CA ALA A 271 0.62 -20.72 3.09
C ALA A 271 1.85 -20.02 3.72
N LEU A 272 1.77 -18.70 3.98
CA LEU A 272 2.83 -17.96 4.67
C LEU A 272 2.70 -18.02 6.19
N GLY A 273 1.57 -18.56 6.71
CA GLY A 273 1.33 -18.75 8.14
C GLY A 273 1.50 -17.48 8.96
N SER A 274 1.79 -17.66 10.25
CA SER A 274 2.02 -16.57 11.22
C SER A 274 3.20 -15.66 10.85
N ASP A 275 4.18 -16.16 10.12
CA ASP A 275 5.38 -15.38 9.74
C ASP A 275 5.06 -14.33 8.67
N GLY A 276 4.15 -14.64 7.75
CA GLY A 276 3.67 -13.70 6.75
C GLY A 276 2.82 -12.60 7.36
N GLU A 277 1.94 -12.93 8.31
CA GLU A 277 1.14 -11.95 9.05
C GLU A 277 2.03 -11.04 9.90
N ALA A 278 3.04 -11.60 10.58
CA ALA A 278 4.00 -10.85 11.37
C ALA A 278 4.81 -9.87 10.50
N LEU A 279 5.26 -10.29 9.30
CA LEU A 279 5.96 -9.42 8.37
C LEU A 279 5.07 -8.28 7.87
N LEU A 280 3.81 -8.57 7.53
CA LEU A 280 2.85 -7.55 7.08
C LEU A 280 2.57 -6.54 8.20
N THR A 281 2.34 -7.02 9.43
CA THR A 281 2.14 -6.18 10.62
C THR A 281 3.38 -5.31 10.86
N TYR A 282 4.57 -5.88 10.80
CA TYR A 282 5.82 -5.13 10.92
C TYR A 282 5.93 -4.03 9.85
N LEU A 283 5.65 -4.34 8.58
CA LEU A 283 5.71 -3.37 7.49
C LEU A 283 4.67 -2.26 7.66
N ILE A 284 3.46 -2.58 8.14
CA ILE A 284 2.40 -1.60 8.41
C ILE A 284 2.81 -0.68 9.57
N GLU A 285 3.30 -1.24 10.68
CA GLU A 285 3.71 -0.47 11.87
C GLU A 285 4.90 0.44 11.60
N HIS A 286 5.82 0.04 10.71
CA HIS A 286 7.04 0.80 10.42
C HIS A 286 6.92 1.66 9.16
N ALA A 287 5.88 1.51 8.35
CA ALA A 287 5.62 2.38 7.19
C ALA A 287 5.44 3.86 7.58
N ASP A 288 4.98 4.12 8.82
CA ASP A 288 4.80 5.47 9.37
C ASP A 288 6.00 5.94 10.21
N ALA A 289 6.96 5.06 10.54
CA ALA A 289 8.06 5.36 11.46
C ALA A 289 9.36 5.84 10.75
N ASP A 290 9.59 5.39 9.51
CA ASP A 290 10.82 5.67 8.76
C ASP A 290 10.66 6.78 7.69
N ALA A 291 9.56 7.54 7.72
CA ALA A 291 9.25 8.54 6.71
C ALA A 291 9.38 10.01 7.21
#